data_d5c76e0fd75bd1b41f1c8c0f791a8976
#
_entry.id   d5c76e0fd75bd1b41f1c8c0f791a8976
#
_cell.length_a   1.000
_cell.length_b   1.000
_cell.length_c   1.000
_cell.angle_alpha   90.00
_cell.angle_beta   90.00
_cell.angle_gamma   90.00
#
_symmetry.space_group_name_H-M   'P 1'
#
loop_
_entity.id
_entity.type
_entity.pdbx_description
1 polymer ?
#
loop_
_entity_poly.entity_id
_entity_poly.type
_entity_poly.pdbx_seq_one_letter_code
_entity_poly.pdbx_strand_id
1 'polypeptide(L)'
;NHAVSLVNPYLIPYIVAVHEYRVTYANLLQFGIKKPWQLTDEFSVTPFIELVWRDERYGWCFANYGLDENGDMISAGLATLKLELDATYMFTKNIGLFAKVAYCQNLDPHLREASDLAGQDPDGDVYGRYNEFAWGGVGICVSF
;
A
#
# COMPACT_ATOMS: atom_id res chain seq x y z
N ASN A 1 -11.43 -0.37 -11.34
CA ASN A 1 -10.87 -1.29 -10.35
C ASN A 1 -11.66 -2.60 -10.40
N HIS A 2 -11.00 -3.67 -10.85
CA HIS A 2 -11.60 -5.01 -10.83
C HIS A 2 -10.87 -5.82 -9.76
N ALA A 3 -11.53 -6.07 -8.62
CA ALA A 3 -11.05 -6.98 -7.61
C ALA A 3 -11.72 -8.34 -7.82
N VAL A 4 -10.93 -9.38 -8.07
CA VAL A 4 -11.41 -10.76 -8.06
C VAL A 4 -11.16 -11.31 -6.66
N SER A 5 -12.22 -11.46 -5.88
CA SER A 5 -12.19 -12.08 -4.56
C SER A 5 -12.56 -13.55 -4.70
N LEU A 6 -11.59 -14.44 -4.50
CA LEU A 6 -11.86 -15.86 -4.31
C LEU A 6 -12.28 -16.05 -2.84
N VAL A 7 -13.56 -16.32 -2.62
CA VAL A 7 -14.12 -16.47 -1.28
C VAL A 7 -13.61 -17.77 -0.66
N ASN A 8 -12.61 -17.64 0.19
CA ASN A 8 -12.21 -18.68 1.12
C ASN A 8 -12.54 -18.19 2.54
N PRO A 9 -13.33 -18.94 3.36
CA PRO A 9 -13.72 -18.49 4.70
C PRO A 9 -12.52 -18.31 5.64
N TYR A 10 -11.34 -18.80 5.27
CA TYR A 10 -10.13 -18.73 6.11
C TYR A 10 -9.13 -17.67 5.63
N LEU A 11 -9.00 -17.46 4.33
CA LEU A 11 -8.10 -16.49 3.71
C LEU A 11 -8.75 -15.94 2.45
N ILE A 12 -8.69 -14.63 2.26
CA ILE A 12 -9.23 -13.97 1.08
C ILE A 12 -8.05 -13.40 0.28
N PRO A 13 -7.54 -14.13 -0.72
CA PRO A 13 -6.58 -13.57 -1.66
C PRO A 13 -7.28 -12.59 -2.60
N TYR A 14 -6.56 -11.57 -3.06
CA TYR A 14 -7.05 -10.63 -4.06
C TYR A 14 -5.90 -10.16 -4.94
N ILE A 15 -6.28 -9.73 -6.14
CA ILE A 15 -5.41 -9.06 -7.09
C ILE A 15 -6.12 -7.80 -7.54
N VAL A 16 -5.40 -6.69 -7.52
CA VAL A 16 -5.88 -5.41 -8.07
C VAL A 16 -4.91 -4.97 -9.15
N ALA A 17 -5.44 -4.71 -10.34
CA ALA A 17 -4.69 -4.09 -11.42
C ALA A 17 -5.13 -2.62 -11.54
N VAL A 18 -4.15 -1.73 -11.52
CA VAL A 18 -4.35 -0.30 -11.73
C VAL A 18 -3.60 0.10 -12.99
N HIS A 19 -4.28 0.73 -13.91
CA HIS A 19 -3.69 1.34 -15.09
C HIS A 19 -4.03 2.83 -15.10
N GLU A 20 -3.00 3.65 -15.13
CA GLU A 20 -3.14 5.09 -15.33
C GLU A 20 -3.04 5.38 -16.83
N TYR A 21 -4.08 5.98 -17.43
CA TYR A 21 -4.21 6.12 -18.88
C TYR A 21 -4.12 7.56 -19.39
N ARG A 22 -3.95 8.55 -18.51
CA ARG A 22 -4.00 9.96 -18.92
C ARG A 22 -2.63 10.60 -19.09
N VAL A 23 -1.71 10.32 -18.19
CA VAL A 23 -0.43 11.04 -18.11
C VAL A 23 0.74 10.13 -18.39
N THR A 24 0.75 8.94 -17.81
CA THR A 24 1.96 8.10 -17.73
C THR A 24 1.82 6.75 -18.39
N TYR A 25 0.58 6.27 -18.57
CA TYR A 25 0.29 4.90 -19.00
C TYR A 25 0.97 3.84 -18.11
N ALA A 26 1.11 4.18 -16.84
CA ALA A 26 1.77 3.34 -15.85
C ALA A 26 0.87 2.21 -15.36
N ASN A 27 1.48 1.08 -14.99
CA ASN A 27 0.78 -0.08 -14.47
C ASN A 27 1.27 -0.42 -13.06
N LEU A 28 0.32 -0.85 -12.24
CA LEU A 28 0.56 -1.32 -10.89
C LEU A 28 -0.29 -2.57 -10.66
N LEU A 29 0.31 -3.61 -10.08
CA LEU A 29 -0.37 -4.81 -9.65
C LEU A 29 -0.20 -4.97 -8.14
N GLN A 30 -1.29 -5.17 -7.44
CA GLN A 30 -1.32 -5.43 -6.01
C GLN A 30 -1.78 -6.87 -5.79
N PHE A 31 -1.01 -7.62 -5.04
CA PHE A 31 -1.31 -8.99 -4.64
C PHE A 31 -1.43 -9.01 -3.13
N GLY A 32 -2.57 -9.41 -2.62
CA GLY A 32 -2.76 -9.40 -1.19
C GLY A 32 -3.55 -10.58 -0.66
N ILE A 33 -3.40 -10.79 0.63
CA ILE A 33 -4.16 -11.76 1.41
C ILE A 33 -4.67 -11.06 2.65
N LYS A 34 -5.95 -11.21 2.94
CA LYS A 34 -6.58 -10.73 4.16
C LYS A 34 -7.36 -11.84 4.85
N LYS A 35 -7.45 -11.76 6.17
CA LYS A 35 -8.21 -12.72 6.97
C LYS A 35 -9.07 -11.98 7.98
N PRO A 36 -10.37 -11.78 7.73
CA PRO A 36 -11.26 -11.23 8.73
C PRO A 36 -11.49 -12.22 9.86
N TRP A 37 -11.38 -11.75 11.08
CA TRP A 37 -11.70 -12.47 12.31
C TRP A 37 -12.83 -11.74 13.04
N GLN A 38 -13.95 -12.40 13.20
CA GLN A 38 -15.01 -11.93 14.09
C GLN A 38 -14.69 -12.44 15.49
N LEU A 39 -14.29 -11.54 16.39
CA LEU A 39 -13.91 -11.89 17.76
C LEU A 39 -15.10 -11.90 18.72
N THR A 40 -16.05 -10.96 18.52
CA THR A 40 -17.38 -10.95 19.15
C THR A 40 -18.41 -10.52 18.10
N ASP A 41 -19.69 -10.48 18.46
CA ASP A 41 -20.76 -10.02 17.56
C ASP A 41 -20.53 -8.56 17.11
N GLU A 42 -19.87 -7.76 17.96
CA GLU A 42 -19.62 -6.34 17.71
C GLU A 42 -18.21 -6.04 17.22
N PHE A 43 -17.22 -6.93 17.48
CA PHE A 43 -15.81 -6.64 17.24
C PHE A 43 -15.17 -7.58 16.24
N SER A 44 -14.60 -6.99 15.20
CA SER A 44 -13.84 -7.70 14.17
C SER A 44 -12.45 -7.10 13.95
N VAL A 45 -11.52 -7.95 13.55
CA VAL A 45 -10.15 -7.58 13.21
C VAL A 45 -9.77 -8.25 11.90
N THR A 46 -9.12 -7.51 11.01
CA THR A 46 -8.69 -8.01 9.70
C THR A 46 -7.22 -7.69 9.48
N PRO A 47 -6.32 -8.62 9.73
CA PRO A 47 -4.93 -8.52 9.26
C PRO A 47 -4.87 -8.69 7.75
N PHE A 48 -3.85 -8.03 7.17
CA PHE A 48 -3.71 -7.85 5.74
C PHE A 48 -2.24 -7.79 5.36
N ILE A 49 -1.86 -8.50 4.30
CA ILE A 49 -0.53 -8.45 3.70
C ILE A 49 -0.70 -8.19 2.22
N GLU A 50 0.04 -7.24 1.69
CA GLU A 50 0.02 -6.87 0.28
C GLU A 50 1.43 -6.69 -0.26
N LEU A 51 1.67 -7.23 -1.45
CA LEU A 51 2.84 -6.96 -2.27
C LEU A 51 2.41 -6.13 -3.48
N VAL A 52 3.16 -5.10 -3.77
CA VAL A 52 2.91 -4.21 -4.90
C VAL A 52 4.01 -4.40 -5.93
N TRP A 53 3.63 -4.77 -7.15
CA TRP A 53 4.47 -4.72 -8.33
C TRP A 53 4.14 -3.47 -9.14
N ARG A 54 5.16 -2.83 -9.69
CA ARG A 54 5.02 -1.67 -10.56
C ARG A 54 5.84 -1.83 -11.83
N ASP A 55 5.38 -1.18 -12.90
CA ASP A 55 6.23 -0.97 -14.06
C ASP A 55 7.19 0.24 -13.86
N GLU A 56 8.14 0.40 -14.76
CA GLU A 56 9.12 1.49 -14.74
C GLU A 56 8.48 2.89 -14.77
N ARG A 57 7.37 3.04 -15.49
CA ARG A 57 6.66 4.32 -15.66
C ARG A 57 6.00 4.79 -14.37
N TYR A 58 5.50 3.86 -13.57
CA TYR A 58 4.88 4.20 -12.28
C TYR A 58 5.90 4.83 -11.31
N GLY A 59 7.11 4.28 -11.23
CA GLY A 59 8.18 4.82 -10.41
C GLY A 59 8.54 6.25 -10.80
N TRP A 60 8.66 6.49 -12.11
CA TRP A 60 9.03 7.80 -12.63
C TRP A 60 8.00 8.90 -12.35
N CYS A 61 6.72 8.60 -12.42
CA CYS A 61 5.69 9.63 -12.42
C CYS A 61 5.05 9.89 -11.06
N PHE A 62 4.94 8.86 -10.23
CA PHE A 62 4.18 8.98 -8.97
C PHE A 62 5.05 9.08 -7.73
N ALA A 63 6.31 8.71 -7.83
CA ALA A 63 7.18 8.71 -6.68
C ALA A 63 8.33 9.72 -6.77
N ASN A 64 8.46 10.45 -7.89
CA ASN A 64 9.65 11.23 -8.25
C ASN A 64 10.96 10.41 -8.25
N TYR A 65 10.85 9.09 -8.26
CA TYR A 65 11.97 8.15 -8.22
C TYR A 65 12.36 7.73 -9.64
N GLY A 66 12.53 8.71 -10.53
CA GLY A 66 12.67 8.41 -11.94
C GLY A 66 13.98 7.78 -12.34
N LEU A 67 15.03 8.11 -11.62
CA LEU A 67 16.39 7.74 -12.04
C LEU A 67 17.16 7.20 -10.84
N ASP A 68 17.99 6.18 -11.08
CA ASP A 68 18.99 5.70 -10.13
C ASP A 68 20.19 6.67 -10.04
N GLU A 69 21.20 6.31 -9.24
CA GLU A 69 22.42 7.11 -9.08
C GLU A 69 23.20 7.32 -10.40
N ASN A 70 22.99 6.45 -11.41
CA ASN A 70 23.64 6.52 -12.70
C ASN A 70 22.82 7.34 -13.73
N GLY A 71 21.62 7.77 -13.36
CA GLY A 71 20.70 8.46 -14.23
C GLY A 71 19.87 7.53 -15.12
N ASP A 72 19.83 6.24 -14.83
CA ASP A 72 19.04 5.24 -15.54
C ASP A 72 17.64 5.11 -14.92
N MET A 73 16.64 4.80 -15.75
CA MET A 73 15.27 4.56 -15.28
C MET A 73 15.20 3.30 -14.40
N ILE A 74 14.53 3.40 -13.27
CA ILE A 74 14.32 2.27 -12.37
C ILE A 74 13.45 1.22 -13.07
N SER A 75 13.95 0.01 -13.19
CA SER A 75 13.28 -1.10 -13.85
C SER A 75 11.98 -1.52 -13.15
N ALA A 76 11.07 -2.16 -13.89
CA ALA A 76 9.87 -2.75 -13.33
C ALA A 76 10.21 -3.84 -12.31
N GLY A 77 9.44 -3.93 -11.22
CA GLY A 77 9.69 -4.94 -10.20
C GLY A 77 8.73 -4.88 -9.00
N LEU A 78 9.02 -5.73 -8.00
CA LEU A 78 8.33 -5.69 -6.72
C LEU A 78 8.78 -4.44 -5.95
N ALA A 79 7.85 -3.53 -5.76
CA ALA A 79 8.14 -2.22 -5.18
C ALA A 79 7.97 -2.21 -3.66
N THR A 80 6.85 -2.69 -3.16
CA THR A 80 6.47 -2.44 -1.76
C THR A 80 5.83 -3.67 -1.11
N LEU A 81 6.19 -3.90 0.15
CA LEU A 81 5.44 -4.74 1.08
C LEU A 81 4.60 -3.83 1.98
N LYS A 82 3.31 -4.15 2.12
CA LYS A 82 2.41 -3.50 3.06
C LYS A 82 1.85 -4.52 4.04
N LEU A 83 1.94 -4.21 5.32
CA LEU A 83 1.27 -4.92 6.40
C LEU A 83 0.22 -3.98 6.98
N GLU A 84 -1.02 -4.46 7.15
CA GLU A 84 -2.12 -3.64 7.64
C GLU A 84 -2.96 -4.43 8.64
N LEU A 85 -3.47 -3.75 9.64
CA LEU A 85 -4.42 -4.28 10.60
C LEU A 85 -5.60 -3.32 10.69
N ASP A 86 -6.77 -3.81 10.33
CA ASP A 86 -8.04 -3.12 10.49
C ASP A 86 -8.79 -3.67 11.69
N ALA A 87 -9.38 -2.82 12.51
CA ALA A 87 -10.25 -3.18 13.60
C ALA A 87 -11.57 -2.41 13.50
N THR A 88 -12.69 -3.08 13.70
CA THR A 88 -14.01 -2.46 13.66
C THR A 88 -14.81 -2.90 14.87
N TYR A 89 -15.43 -1.92 15.54
CA TYR A 89 -16.36 -2.14 16.66
C TYR A 89 -17.72 -1.51 16.34
N MET A 90 -18.75 -2.32 16.30
CA MET A 90 -20.13 -1.91 16.01
C MET A 90 -20.91 -1.66 17.29
N PHE A 91 -21.35 -0.42 17.52
CA PHE A 91 -22.25 -0.06 18.64
C PHE A 91 -23.69 -0.49 18.36
N THR A 92 -24.08 -0.41 17.09
CA THR A 92 -25.39 -0.81 16.59
C THR A 92 -25.20 -1.54 15.26
N LYS A 93 -26.28 -2.04 14.67
CA LYS A 93 -26.23 -2.65 13.33
C LYS A 93 -25.70 -1.72 12.24
N ASN A 94 -25.80 -0.43 12.47
CA ASN A 94 -25.55 0.60 11.46
C ASN A 94 -24.44 1.57 11.80
N ILE A 95 -23.99 1.63 13.05
CA ILE A 95 -23.01 2.61 13.52
C ILE A 95 -21.89 1.92 14.28
N GLY A 96 -20.69 2.24 13.93
CA GLY A 96 -19.49 1.72 14.60
C GLY A 96 -18.29 2.65 14.48
N LEU A 97 -17.20 2.23 15.08
CA LEU A 97 -15.87 2.81 14.94
C LEU A 97 -14.99 1.86 14.15
N PHE A 98 -14.08 2.42 13.38
CA PHE A 98 -12.98 1.66 12.84
C PHE A 98 -11.64 2.30 13.22
N ALA A 99 -10.63 1.47 13.34
CA ALA A 99 -9.24 1.87 13.47
C ALA A 99 -8.41 1.07 12.46
N LYS A 100 -7.40 1.70 11.92
CA LYS A 100 -6.49 1.11 10.94
C LYS A 100 -5.07 1.49 11.29
N VAL A 101 -4.14 0.54 11.19
CA VAL A 101 -2.71 0.78 11.24
C VAL A 101 -2.05 0.03 10.10
N ALA A 102 -1.12 0.66 9.43
CA ALA A 102 -0.37 0.04 8.34
C ALA A 102 1.11 0.38 8.46
N TYR A 103 1.94 -0.56 8.00
CA TYR A 103 3.36 -0.41 7.80
C TYR A 103 3.69 -0.75 6.35
N CYS A 104 4.46 0.09 5.71
CA CYS A 104 4.91 -0.08 4.34
C CYS A 104 6.42 -0.06 4.27
N GLN A 105 7.00 -0.91 3.44
CA GLN A 105 8.44 -0.99 3.20
C GLN A 105 8.71 -1.14 1.71
N ASN A 106 9.63 -0.34 1.19
CA ASN A 106 10.16 -0.52 -0.16
C ASN A 106 11.08 -1.74 -0.18
N LEU A 107 10.81 -2.68 -1.09
CA LEU A 107 11.56 -3.93 -1.24
C LEU A 107 12.68 -3.81 -2.28
N ASP A 108 12.45 -3.05 -3.32
CA ASP A 108 13.39 -2.86 -4.42
C ASP A 108 14.59 -2.01 -3.97
N PRO A 109 15.84 -2.51 -4.07
CA PRO A 109 17.03 -1.75 -3.68
C PRO A 109 17.19 -0.43 -4.45
N HIS A 110 16.92 -0.43 -5.75
CA HIS A 110 17.02 0.77 -6.59
C HIS A 110 15.94 1.80 -6.22
N LEU A 111 14.74 1.34 -5.85
CA LEU A 111 13.69 2.22 -5.36
C LEU A 111 14.06 2.84 -4.01
N ARG A 112 14.73 2.08 -3.14
CA ARG A 112 15.22 2.57 -1.85
C ARG A 112 16.28 3.64 -2.02
N GLU A 113 17.24 3.39 -2.91
CA GLU A 113 18.29 4.34 -3.25
C GLU A 113 17.73 5.62 -3.87
N ALA A 114 16.85 5.50 -4.85
CA ALA A 114 16.17 6.65 -5.46
C ALA A 114 15.32 7.44 -4.46
N SER A 115 14.70 6.77 -3.48
CA SER A 115 14.00 7.41 -2.37
C SER A 115 14.95 8.21 -1.48
N ASP A 116 16.13 7.65 -1.19
CA ASP A 116 17.15 8.34 -0.41
C ASP A 116 17.69 9.57 -1.15
N LEU A 117 17.90 9.46 -2.47
CA LEU A 117 18.31 10.58 -3.32
C LEU A 117 17.25 11.68 -3.43
N ALA A 118 15.99 11.32 -3.61
CA ALA A 118 14.89 12.27 -3.70
C ALA A 118 14.60 12.99 -2.37
N GLY A 119 14.98 12.39 -1.24
CA GLY A 119 14.88 12.98 0.09
C GLY A 119 16.01 13.93 0.47
N GLN A 120 17.01 14.13 -0.40
CA GLN A 120 18.11 15.06 -0.16
C GLN A 120 17.72 16.45 -0.66
N ASP A 121 17.94 17.47 0.18
CA ASP A 121 17.86 18.84 -0.29
C ASP A 121 19.17 19.26 -1.01
N PRO A 122 19.21 20.45 -1.64
CA PRO A 122 20.41 20.94 -2.32
C PRO A 122 21.67 21.05 -1.44
N ASP A 123 21.50 21.12 -0.13
CA ASP A 123 22.59 21.22 0.84
C ASP A 123 23.04 19.83 1.35
N GLY A 124 22.40 18.75 0.89
CA GLY A 124 22.73 17.36 1.24
C GLY A 124 22.08 16.86 2.53
N ASP A 125 21.21 17.63 3.14
CA ASP A 125 20.42 17.18 4.29
C ASP A 125 19.31 16.23 3.83
N VAL A 126 19.16 15.11 4.53
CA VAL A 126 18.17 14.08 4.20
C VAL A 126 16.86 14.38 4.89
N TYR A 127 15.90 14.94 4.15
CA TYR A 127 14.50 15.10 4.60
C TYR A 127 13.68 13.87 4.24
N GLY A 128 13.50 12.98 5.20
CA GLY A 128 12.55 11.89 5.10
C GLY A 128 12.97 10.75 4.18
N ARG A 129 13.60 9.75 4.76
CA ARG A 129 13.78 8.45 4.12
C ARG A 129 12.43 7.73 4.10
N TYR A 130 11.74 7.76 2.97
CA TYR A 130 10.45 7.10 2.79
C TYR A 130 10.58 5.62 2.39
N ASN A 131 11.71 4.97 2.73
CA ASN A 131 11.90 3.55 2.44
C ASN A 131 11.03 2.66 3.30
N GLU A 132 10.67 3.16 4.46
CA GLU A 132 9.71 2.53 5.37
C GLU A 132 8.91 3.60 6.09
N PHE A 133 7.62 3.40 6.22
CA PHE A 133 6.73 4.30 6.94
C PHE A 133 5.54 3.55 7.53
N ALA A 134 5.05 4.08 8.63
CA ALA A 134 3.82 3.62 9.26
C ALA A 134 2.79 4.74 9.27
N TRP A 135 1.54 4.39 9.09
CA TRP A 135 0.42 5.31 9.20
C TRP A 135 -0.76 4.64 9.88
N GLY A 136 -1.67 5.44 10.39
CA GLY A 136 -2.87 4.93 11.02
C GLY A 136 -3.97 5.97 11.00
N GLY A 137 -5.18 5.50 11.24
CA GLY A 137 -6.36 6.35 11.29
C GLY A 137 -7.48 5.70 12.09
N VAL A 138 -8.38 6.53 12.55
CA VAL A 138 -9.63 6.13 13.20
C VAL A 138 -10.78 6.89 12.57
N GLY A 139 -11.96 6.30 12.57
CA GLY A 139 -13.14 6.93 12.01
C GLY A 139 -14.43 6.25 12.44
N ILE A 140 -15.53 6.83 12.01
CA ILE A 140 -16.88 6.30 12.22
C ILE A 140 -17.31 5.59 10.94
N CYS A 141 -17.85 4.39 11.05
CA CYS A 141 -18.52 3.71 9.97
C CYS A 141 -20.05 3.78 10.14
N VAL A 142 -20.74 4.08 9.06
CA VAL A 142 -22.22 4.14 9.02
C VAL A 142 -22.68 3.30 7.83
N SER A 143 -23.57 2.33 8.09
CA SER A 143 -24.21 1.49 7.07
C SER A 143 -25.71 1.80 7.01
N PHE A 144 -26.28 1.82 5.81
CA PHE A 144 -27.69 2.10 5.57
C PHE A 144 -28.41 0.89 4.98
#